data_a52456a465f0bfb65c0b48196838f890
#
_entry.id   a52456a465f0bfb65c0b48196838f890
#
_cell.length_a   1.000
_cell.length_b   1.000
_cell.length_c   1.000
_cell.angle_alpha   90.00
_cell.angle_beta   90.00
_cell.angle_gamma   90.00
#
_symmetry.space_group_name_H-M   'P 1'
#
loop_
_entity.id
_entity.type
_entity.pdbx_description
1 polymer ?
#
loop_
_entity_poly.entity_id
_entity_poly.type
_entity_poly.pdbx_seq_one_letter_code
_entity_poly.pdbx_strand_id
1 'polypeptide(L)'
;MSKKSSGSGERSARRGLRYQDRASAALAYQAILEGTLSFIALADDQAGMFDDLVIGISGQVIGHQYKSSTNPKPVGVRGLLLGADNVIADCAASFEKLEAAFPGKFIKVRYVTSHFASINDDGRLGVKDRHSRDFFLEKQRHPDWSLAKWRATIWQPIIDELASSSGLIEVDFDRFFRRFEIELAAPKKIELNLDLDSTAREQIVEFARAIGDLVGRDDGKTRWTR
;
A
#
# COMPACT_ATOMS: atom_id res chain seq x y z
N MET A 1 -9.10 -34.05 14.11
CA MET A 1 -8.10 -33.11 13.56
C MET A 1 -8.18 -33.15 12.03
N SER A 2 -8.78 -32.16 11.41
CA SER A 2 -8.91 -32.08 9.94
C SER A 2 -7.58 -31.63 9.35
N LYS A 3 -6.94 -32.47 8.50
CA LYS A 3 -5.76 -32.11 7.73
C LYS A 3 -6.15 -30.98 6.75
N LYS A 4 -5.66 -29.76 6.96
CA LYS A 4 -5.71 -28.71 5.95
C LYS A 4 -5.02 -29.25 4.68
N SER A 5 -5.75 -29.33 3.56
CA SER A 5 -5.19 -29.79 2.29
C SER A 5 -4.11 -28.80 1.85
N SER A 6 -2.94 -29.31 1.48
CA SER A 6 -1.78 -28.52 1.00
C SER A 6 -2.09 -27.57 -0.15
N GLY A 7 -3.17 -27.79 -0.90
CA GLY A 7 -3.59 -26.92 -2.00
C GLY A 7 -4.38 -25.66 -1.61
N SER A 8 -4.72 -25.44 -0.34
CA SER A 8 -5.46 -24.23 0.05
C SER A 8 -4.55 -22.99 0.18
N GLY A 9 -3.32 -23.17 0.64
CA GLY A 9 -2.32 -22.10 0.76
C GLY A 9 -1.86 -21.61 -0.62
N GLU A 10 -1.55 -22.54 -1.52
CA GLU A 10 -1.13 -22.20 -2.88
C GLU A 10 -2.21 -21.45 -3.67
N ARG A 11 -3.49 -21.87 -3.55
CA ARG A 11 -4.60 -21.15 -4.17
C ARG A 11 -4.79 -19.74 -3.61
N SER A 12 -4.54 -19.54 -2.33
CA SER A 12 -4.60 -18.20 -1.71
C SER A 12 -3.46 -17.31 -2.17
N ALA A 13 -2.24 -17.82 -2.24
CA ALA A 13 -1.08 -17.11 -2.75
C ALA A 13 -1.28 -16.68 -4.22
N ARG A 14 -1.69 -17.60 -5.10
CA ARG A 14 -1.99 -17.27 -6.51
C ARG A 14 -3.10 -16.23 -6.69
N ARG A 15 -4.08 -16.17 -5.77
CA ARG A 15 -5.12 -15.12 -5.83
C ARG A 15 -4.57 -13.77 -5.40
N GLY A 16 -3.69 -13.74 -4.39
CA GLY A 16 -3.00 -12.53 -3.97
C GLY A 16 -2.19 -11.93 -5.11
N LEU A 17 -1.34 -12.73 -5.75
CA LEU A 17 -0.54 -12.34 -6.90
C LEU A 17 -1.41 -11.78 -8.05
N ARG A 18 -2.49 -12.47 -8.42
CA ARG A 18 -3.41 -11.97 -9.46
C ARG A 18 -4.07 -10.63 -9.12
N TYR A 19 -4.28 -10.35 -7.84
CA TYR A 19 -4.79 -9.03 -7.43
C TYR A 19 -3.73 -7.95 -7.62
N GLN A 20 -2.51 -8.21 -7.16
CA GLN A 20 -1.36 -7.32 -7.33
C GLN A 20 -1.09 -7.01 -8.80
N ASP A 21 -1.02 -8.05 -9.65
CA ASP A 21 -0.79 -7.91 -11.09
C ASP A 21 -1.85 -7.01 -11.74
N ARG A 22 -3.12 -7.22 -11.41
CA ARG A 22 -4.22 -6.41 -11.96
C ARG A 22 -4.19 -4.97 -11.47
N ALA A 23 -3.91 -4.76 -10.18
CA ALA A 23 -3.81 -3.41 -9.61
C ALA A 23 -2.66 -2.64 -10.26
N SER A 24 -1.50 -3.28 -10.37
CA SER A 24 -0.31 -2.71 -11.01
C SER A 24 -0.56 -2.40 -12.49
N ALA A 25 -1.18 -3.34 -13.21
CA ALA A 25 -1.53 -3.14 -14.61
C ALA A 25 -2.51 -1.99 -14.82
N ALA A 26 -3.52 -1.87 -13.96
CA ALA A 26 -4.52 -0.81 -14.05
C ALA A 26 -3.88 0.57 -13.87
N LEU A 27 -3.05 0.73 -12.83
CA LEU A 27 -2.34 1.99 -12.57
C LEU A 27 -1.38 2.34 -13.71
N ALA A 28 -0.59 1.37 -14.18
CA ALA A 28 0.35 1.59 -15.26
C ALA A 28 -0.39 1.97 -16.57
N TYR A 29 -1.47 1.28 -16.89
CA TYR A 29 -2.27 1.56 -18.08
C TYR A 29 -2.89 2.95 -18.02
N GLN A 30 -3.45 3.34 -16.88
CA GLN A 30 -3.96 4.70 -16.68
C GLN A 30 -2.87 5.74 -16.88
N ALA A 31 -1.70 5.56 -16.26
CA ALA A 31 -0.59 6.47 -16.40
C ALA A 31 -0.01 6.54 -17.84
N ILE A 32 -0.12 5.45 -18.62
CA ILE A 32 0.20 5.44 -20.05
C ILE A 32 -0.80 6.29 -20.83
N LEU A 33 -2.11 6.09 -20.61
CA LEU A 33 -3.15 6.86 -21.29
C LEU A 33 -3.06 8.37 -21.00
N GLU A 34 -2.73 8.71 -19.76
CA GLU A 34 -2.53 10.09 -19.33
C GLU A 34 -1.18 10.70 -19.79
N GLY A 35 -0.29 9.89 -20.36
CA GLY A 35 1.05 10.32 -20.76
C GLY A 35 1.98 10.65 -19.59
N THR A 36 1.65 10.22 -18.38
CA THR A 36 2.34 10.58 -17.13
C THR A 36 3.34 9.53 -16.65
N LEU A 37 3.31 8.32 -17.21
CA LEU A 37 4.21 7.21 -16.83
C LEU A 37 5.66 7.50 -17.21
N SER A 38 6.57 7.41 -16.24
CA SER A 38 8.01 7.49 -16.45
C SER A 38 8.68 6.12 -16.43
N PHE A 39 8.33 5.28 -15.47
CA PHE A 39 8.83 3.92 -15.34
C PHE A 39 7.88 3.08 -14.48
N ILE A 40 8.09 1.76 -14.55
CA ILE A 40 7.45 0.76 -13.67
C ILE A 40 8.51 -0.23 -13.21
N ALA A 41 8.46 -0.63 -11.94
CA ALA A 41 9.23 -1.72 -11.38
C ALA A 41 8.31 -2.61 -10.57
N LEU A 42 8.49 -3.92 -10.69
CA LEU A 42 7.68 -4.96 -10.06
C LEU A 42 8.60 -5.91 -9.31
N ALA A 43 8.20 -6.33 -8.13
CA ALA A 43 9.02 -7.18 -7.26
C ALA A 43 10.45 -6.61 -7.09
N ASP A 44 10.56 -5.30 -6.83
CA ASP A 44 11.84 -4.60 -6.72
C ASP A 44 12.34 -4.68 -5.27
N ASP A 45 13.29 -5.55 -4.99
CA ASP A 45 13.88 -5.75 -3.66
C ASP A 45 14.43 -4.45 -3.03
N GLN A 46 14.79 -3.44 -3.84
CA GLN A 46 15.23 -2.14 -3.36
C GLN A 46 14.10 -1.31 -2.73
N ALA A 47 12.86 -1.65 -3.03
CA ALA A 47 11.68 -0.98 -2.47
C ALA A 47 11.27 -1.49 -1.08
N GLY A 48 11.91 -2.56 -0.58
CA GLY A 48 11.59 -3.17 0.71
C GLY A 48 10.15 -3.68 0.73
N MET A 49 9.32 -3.22 1.69
CA MET A 49 7.92 -3.66 1.79
C MET A 49 7.05 -3.20 0.59
N PHE A 50 7.43 -2.14 -0.13
CA PHE A 50 6.66 -1.60 -1.25
C PHE A 50 7.09 -2.19 -2.60
N ASP A 51 7.50 -3.44 -2.61
CA ASP A 51 8.04 -4.17 -3.75
C ASP A 51 6.99 -4.63 -4.77
N ASP A 52 5.71 -4.70 -4.40
CA ASP A 52 4.64 -5.16 -5.31
C ASP A 52 4.55 -4.30 -6.56
N LEU A 53 4.70 -2.97 -6.41
CA LEU A 53 4.79 -2.03 -7.53
C LEU A 53 5.51 -0.75 -7.09
N VAL A 54 6.54 -0.35 -7.83
CA VAL A 54 7.09 1.01 -7.80
C VAL A 54 6.84 1.66 -9.14
N ILE A 55 6.15 2.80 -9.14
CA ILE A 55 5.76 3.48 -10.38
C ILE A 55 6.18 4.96 -10.34
N GLY A 56 6.77 5.43 -11.43
CA GLY A 56 7.07 6.85 -11.64
C GLY A 56 5.96 7.51 -12.44
N ILE A 57 5.25 8.48 -11.84
CA ILE A 57 4.14 9.20 -12.46
C ILE A 57 4.30 10.70 -12.21
N SER A 58 4.25 11.52 -13.25
CA SER A 58 4.27 12.99 -13.14
C SER A 58 5.42 13.52 -12.26
N GLY A 59 6.60 12.91 -12.34
CA GLY A 59 7.78 13.31 -11.56
C GLY A 59 7.81 12.81 -10.12
N GLN A 60 6.78 12.12 -9.65
CA GLN A 60 6.72 11.43 -8.36
C GLN A 60 7.08 9.96 -8.50
N VAL A 61 7.53 9.35 -7.42
CA VAL A 61 7.70 7.90 -7.29
C VAL A 61 6.76 7.39 -6.21
N ILE A 62 5.96 6.39 -6.56
CA ILE A 62 4.97 5.83 -5.64
C ILE A 62 5.25 4.34 -5.48
N GLY A 63 5.56 3.93 -4.25
CA GLY A 63 5.68 2.51 -3.89
C GLY A 63 4.35 1.97 -3.37
N HIS A 64 3.96 0.79 -3.83
CA HIS A 64 2.71 0.15 -3.44
C HIS A 64 2.96 -1.21 -2.80
N GLN A 65 2.25 -1.48 -1.71
CA GLN A 65 2.10 -2.81 -1.13
C GLN A 65 0.63 -3.21 -1.16
N TYR A 66 0.35 -4.37 -1.70
CA TYR A 66 -0.99 -4.93 -1.79
C TYR A 66 -1.17 -6.13 -0.85
N LYS A 67 -2.13 -6.05 0.06
CA LYS A 67 -2.49 -7.15 0.97
C LYS A 67 -3.95 -7.56 0.76
N SER A 68 -4.16 -8.52 -0.11
CA SER A 68 -5.49 -9.06 -0.40
C SER A 68 -5.81 -10.27 0.48
N SER A 69 -6.99 -10.26 1.08
CA SER A 69 -7.51 -11.38 1.87
C SER A 69 -8.79 -11.93 1.24
N THR A 70 -8.94 -13.25 1.21
CA THR A 70 -10.18 -13.92 0.80
C THR A 70 -11.31 -13.71 1.81
N ASN A 71 -10.95 -13.43 3.07
CA ASN A 71 -11.87 -13.15 4.17
C ASN A 71 -11.48 -11.84 4.86
N PRO A 72 -11.86 -10.67 4.32
CA PRO A 72 -11.58 -9.38 4.93
C PRO A 72 -12.17 -9.32 6.34
N LYS A 73 -11.40 -8.73 7.25
CA LYS A 73 -11.76 -8.60 8.66
C LYS A 73 -11.68 -7.12 9.07
N PRO A 74 -12.43 -6.72 10.12
CA PRO A 74 -12.19 -5.42 10.73
C PRO A 74 -10.79 -5.40 11.34
N VAL A 75 -10.06 -4.31 11.13
CA VAL A 75 -8.71 -4.10 11.66
C VAL A 75 -8.64 -2.77 12.41
N GLY A 76 -8.01 -2.81 13.56
CA GLY A 76 -7.69 -1.62 14.34
C GLY A 76 -6.36 -1.02 13.92
N VAL A 77 -6.11 0.25 14.26
CA VAL A 77 -4.84 0.94 13.99
C VAL A 77 -3.67 0.16 14.59
N ARG A 78 -3.76 -0.18 15.89
CA ARG A 78 -2.71 -0.98 16.55
C ARG A 78 -2.52 -2.35 15.94
N GLY A 79 -3.63 -3.05 15.66
CA GLY A 79 -3.57 -4.39 15.06
C GLY A 79 -2.98 -4.40 13.66
N LEU A 80 -3.22 -3.36 12.85
CA LEU A 80 -2.72 -3.25 11.50
C LEU A 80 -1.28 -2.73 11.45
N LEU A 81 -0.97 -1.67 12.18
CA LEU A 81 0.29 -0.94 12.04
C LEU A 81 1.33 -1.30 13.10
N LEU A 82 0.89 -1.68 14.31
CA LEU A 82 1.73 -1.93 15.48
C LEU A 82 1.67 -3.39 15.95
N GLY A 83 1.01 -4.27 15.18
CA GLY A 83 0.88 -5.69 15.50
C GLY A 83 2.22 -6.42 15.45
N ALA A 84 2.16 -7.77 15.50
CA ALA A 84 3.36 -8.63 15.52
C ALA A 84 4.32 -8.35 14.36
N ASP A 85 3.80 -7.94 13.21
CA ASP A 85 4.59 -7.66 11.99
C ASP A 85 5.16 -6.23 11.97
N ASN A 86 4.83 -5.38 12.95
CA ASN A 86 5.25 -3.96 13.04
C ASN A 86 5.26 -3.23 11.67
N VAL A 87 4.13 -3.26 10.98
CA VAL A 87 3.98 -2.74 9.61
C VAL A 87 4.47 -1.30 9.46
N ILE A 88 4.30 -0.45 10.51
CA ILE A 88 4.74 0.94 10.44
C ILE A 88 6.26 1.07 10.33
N ALA A 89 7.02 0.21 11.01
CA ALA A 89 8.49 0.21 10.94
C ALA A 89 8.97 -0.25 9.56
N ASP A 90 8.37 -1.32 9.03
CA ASP A 90 8.71 -1.83 7.70
C ASP A 90 8.37 -0.83 6.60
N CYS A 91 7.22 -0.15 6.72
CA CYS A 91 6.84 0.94 5.82
C CYS A 91 7.81 2.12 5.90
N ALA A 92 8.21 2.52 7.10
CA ALA A 92 9.15 3.61 7.31
C ALA A 92 10.54 3.31 6.73
N ALA A 93 11.09 2.14 7.04
CA ALA A 93 12.38 1.68 6.50
C ALA A 93 12.35 1.57 4.96
N SER A 94 11.23 1.14 4.39
CA SER A 94 11.06 1.02 2.95
C SER A 94 10.92 2.39 2.27
N PHE A 95 10.30 3.36 2.94
CA PHE A 95 10.25 4.73 2.47
C PHE A 95 11.65 5.35 2.37
N GLU A 96 12.52 5.16 3.38
CA GLU A 96 13.92 5.62 3.34
C GLU A 96 14.70 4.96 2.18
N LYS A 97 14.50 3.65 1.95
CA LYS A 97 15.11 2.96 0.80
C LYS A 97 14.70 3.57 -0.53
N LEU A 98 13.42 3.90 -0.70
CA LEU A 98 12.92 4.54 -1.91
C LEU A 98 13.48 5.97 -2.06
N GLU A 99 13.58 6.76 -0.98
CA GLU A 99 14.23 8.09 -1.03
C GLU A 99 15.70 7.98 -1.45
N ALA A 100 16.42 6.98 -0.96
CA ALA A 100 17.81 6.72 -1.34
C ALA A 100 17.93 6.23 -2.81
N ALA A 101 17.02 5.39 -3.28
CA ALA A 101 17.01 4.87 -4.64
C ALA A 101 16.61 5.90 -5.69
N PHE A 102 15.84 6.93 -5.32
CA PHE A 102 15.33 7.97 -6.21
C PHE A 102 15.64 9.38 -5.69
N PRO A 103 16.92 9.76 -5.60
CA PRO A 103 17.31 11.05 -5.02
C PRO A 103 16.68 12.23 -5.77
N GLY A 104 16.14 13.19 -5.00
CA GLY A 104 15.50 14.39 -5.54
C GLY A 104 14.09 14.18 -6.10
N LYS A 105 13.54 12.98 -6.03
CA LYS A 105 12.14 12.73 -6.40
C LYS A 105 11.21 12.88 -5.19
N PHE A 106 9.97 13.23 -5.46
CA PHE A 106 8.93 13.21 -4.45
C PHE A 106 8.44 11.76 -4.28
N ILE A 107 8.70 11.19 -3.10
CA ILE A 107 8.34 9.80 -2.80
C ILE A 107 7.01 9.77 -2.08
N LYS A 108 6.11 8.88 -2.48
CA LYS A 108 4.92 8.44 -1.75
C LYS A 108 4.95 6.94 -1.55
N VAL A 109 4.32 6.46 -0.51
CA VAL A 109 4.16 5.03 -0.26
C VAL A 109 2.72 4.73 0.11
N ARG A 110 2.18 3.66 -0.45
CA ARG A 110 0.78 3.29 -0.31
C ARG A 110 0.63 1.83 0.13
N TYR A 111 0.01 1.64 1.27
CA TYR A 111 -0.38 0.33 1.79
C TYR A 111 -1.86 0.09 1.49
N VAL A 112 -2.14 -0.88 0.64
CA VAL A 112 -3.49 -1.19 0.13
C VAL A 112 -3.93 -2.54 0.68
N THR A 113 -5.06 -2.59 1.37
CA THR A 113 -5.58 -3.86 1.90
C THR A 113 -7.08 -4.00 1.72
N SER A 114 -7.53 -5.25 1.52
CA SER A 114 -8.95 -5.58 1.49
C SER A 114 -9.60 -5.64 2.88
N HIS A 115 -8.82 -5.54 3.96
CA HIS A 115 -9.36 -5.38 5.31
C HIS A 115 -10.06 -4.03 5.46
N PHE A 116 -11.00 -3.92 6.37
CA PHE A 116 -11.73 -2.67 6.63
C PHE A 116 -11.51 -2.19 8.06
N ALA A 117 -11.68 -0.87 8.26
CA ALA A 117 -11.43 -0.26 9.56
C ALA A 117 -12.44 -0.73 10.61
N SER A 118 -11.96 -1.05 11.80
CA SER A 118 -12.79 -1.41 12.94
C SER A 118 -13.63 -0.22 13.43
N ILE A 119 -14.87 -0.52 13.85
CA ILE A 119 -15.80 0.44 14.46
C ILE A 119 -16.13 0.09 15.92
N ASN A 120 -15.49 -0.94 16.49
CA ASN A 120 -15.77 -1.46 17.82
C ASN A 120 -14.48 -1.66 18.64
N ASP A 121 -13.53 -0.75 18.56
CA ASP A 121 -12.19 -0.87 19.15
C ASP A 121 -11.72 0.37 19.93
N ASP A 122 -12.65 1.25 20.34
CA ASP A 122 -12.38 2.48 21.09
C ASP A 122 -11.51 2.25 22.34
N GLY A 123 -11.84 1.23 23.13
CA GLY A 123 -11.05 0.88 24.32
C GLY A 123 -9.60 0.45 24.01
N ARG A 124 -9.32 0.02 22.78
CA ARG A 124 -7.97 -0.38 22.33
C ARG A 124 -7.17 0.76 21.74
N LEU A 125 -7.81 1.84 21.30
CA LEU A 125 -7.14 3.02 20.78
C LEU A 125 -6.54 3.91 21.90
N GLY A 126 -7.07 3.82 23.10
CA GLY A 126 -6.75 4.76 24.18
C GLY A 126 -7.35 6.15 23.97
N VAL A 127 -8.30 6.27 23.03
CA VAL A 127 -9.01 7.52 22.71
C VAL A 127 -10.50 7.26 22.96
N LYS A 128 -11.08 7.99 23.91
CA LYS A 128 -12.48 7.82 24.33
C LYS A 128 -13.43 8.15 23.19
N ASP A 129 -14.49 7.34 23.03
CA ASP A 129 -15.58 7.52 22.06
C ASP A 129 -15.10 7.64 20.59
N ARG A 130 -13.97 6.99 20.26
CA ARG A 130 -13.41 6.96 18.92
C ARG A 130 -12.97 5.56 18.52
N HIS A 131 -13.08 5.28 17.23
CA HIS A 131 -12.72 4.00 16.62
C HIS A 131 -11.58 4.14 15.61
N SER A 132 -10.96 3.04 15.28
CA SER A 132 -9.92 3.00 14.24
C SER A 132 -10.40 3.56 12.90
N ARG A 133 -11.68 3.37 12.55
CA ARG A 133 -12.25 3.98 11.35
C ARG A 133 -12.13 5.52 11.36
N ASP A 134 -12.36 6.16 12.50
CA ASP A 134 -12.29 7.62 12.61
C ASP A 134 -10.86 8.12 12.37
N PHE A 135 -9.86 7.41 12.93
CA PHE A 135 -8.45 7.70 12.67
C PHE A 135 -8.09 7.60 11.18
N PHE A 136 -8.45 6.51 10.52
CA PHE A 136 -8.14 6.32 9.11
C PHE A 136 -8.85 7.34 8.21
N LEU A 137 -10.09 7.69 8.50
CA LEU A 137 -10.82 8.75 7.79
C LEU A 137 -10.17 10.11 7.98
N GLU A 138 -9.71 10.43 9.20
CA GLU A 138 -9.00 11.67 9.48
C GLU A 138 -7.67 11.73 8.71
N LYS A 139 -6.93 10.62 8.67
CA LYS A 139 -5.70 10.51 7.88
C LYS A 139 -5.93 10.70 6.38
N GLN A 140 -7.02 10.18 5.84
CA GLN A 140 -7.40 10.37 4.44
C GLN A 140 -7.82 11.81 4.13
N ARG A 141 -8.55 12.47 5.05
CA ARG A 141 -8.97 13.87 4.90
C ARG A 141 -7.82 14.85 4.98
N HIS A 142 -6.81 14.51 5.73
CA HIS A 142 -5.69 15.39 6.08
C HIS A 142 -4.34 14.70 5.84
N PRO A 143 -4.03 14.28 4.60
CA PRO A 143 -2.79 13.56 4.31
C PRO A 143 -1.54 14.38 4.63
N ASP A 144 -1.61 15.70 4.46
CA ASP A 144 -0.46 16.62 4.59
C ASP A 144 -0.30 17.24 5.98
N TRP A 145 -1.10 16.83 6.97
CA TRP A 145 -0.91 17.35 8.31
C TRP A 145 0.46 16.99 8.87
N SER A 146 1.13 18.00 9.43
CA SER A 146 2.39 17.80 10.16
C SER A 146 2.18 16.99 11.44
N LEU A 147 3.23 16.36 11.91
CA LEU A 147 3.23 15.64 13.18
C LEU A 147 2.76 16.53 14.35
N ALA A 148 3.21 17.80 14.39
CA ALA A 148 2.76 18.76 15.39
C ALA A 148 1.25 18.99 15.35
N LYS A 149 0.66 19.06 14.14
CA LYS A 149 -0.78 19.22 13.97
C LYS A 149 -1.55 17.98 14.41
N TRP A 150 -1.05 16.79 14.11
CA TRP A 150 -1.62 15.53 14.57
C TRP A 150 -1.59 15.42 16.11
N ARG A 151 -0.45 15.79 16.73
CA ARG A 151 -0.30 15.81 18.19
C ARG A 151 -1.19 16.82 18.89
N ALA A 152 -1.64 17.85 18.20
CA ALA A 152 -2.60 18.81 18.72
C ALA A 152 -4.06 18.30 18.70
N THR A 153 -4.29 17.08 18.23
CA THR A 153 -5.60 16.43 18.18
C THR A 153 -5.74 15.36 19.26
N ILE A 154 -6.93 14.79 19.36
CA ILE A 154 -7.21 13.64 20.22
C ILE A 154 -6.39 12.38 19.85
N TRP A 155 -5.78 12.34 18.67
CA TRP A 155 -4.99 11.23 18.17
C TRP A 155 -3.54 11.20 18.66
N GLN A 156 -3.13 12.20 19.47
CA GLN A 156 -1.76 12.27 19.99
C GLN A 156 -1.22 10.93 20.51
N PRO A 157 -1.94 10.17 21.37
CA PRO A 157 -1.39 8.93 21.93
C PRO A 157 -1.04 7.89 20.85
N ILE A 158 -1.89 7.75 19.82
CA ILE A 158 -1.65 6.85 18.70
C ILE A 158 -0.50 7.32 17.82
N ILE A 159 -0.43 8.63 17.57
CA ILE A 159 0.65 9.22 16.76
C ILE A 159 2.00 9.05 17.43
N ASP A 160 2.10 9.25 18.73
CA ASP A 160 3.34 9.08 19.49
C ASP A 160 3.77 7.60 19.51
N GLU A 161 2.83 6.67 19.61
CA GLU A 161 3.10 5.22 19.53
C GLU A 161 3.57 4.82 18.12
N LEU A 162 2.95 5.33 17.05
CA LEU A 162 3.36 5.09 15.66
C LEU A 162 4.76 5.67 15.41
N ALA A 163 5.02 6.89 15.86
CA ALA A 163 6.32 7.55 15.73
C ALA A 163 7.42 6.75 16.43
N SER A 164 7.19 6.37 17.68
CA SER A 164 8.14 5.54 18.46
C SER A 164 8.40 4.17 17.80
N SER A 165 7.36 3.54 17.26
CA SER A 165 7.46 2.20 16.67
C SER A 165 8.05 2.19 15.26
N SER A 166 8.09 3.35 14.59
CA SER A 166 8.62 3.48 13.22
C SER A 166 10.14 3.30 13.14
N GLY A 167 10.86 3.55 14.23
CA GLY A 167 12.32 3.58 14.26
C GLY A 167 12.94 4.87 13.70
N LEU A 168 12.13 5.80 13.20
CA LEU A 168 12.60 7.07 12.63
C LEU A 168 12.73 8.15 13.72
N ILE A 169 13.65 9.11 13.51
CA ILE A 169 13.64 10.35 14.27
C ILE A 169 12.42 11.20 13.87
N GLU A 170 12.06 12.15 14.73
CA GLU A 170 10.80 12.91 14.60
C GLU A 170 10.62 13.61 13.26
N VAL A 171 11.65 14.26 12.73
CA VAL A 171 11.60 14.96 11.44
C VAL A 171 11.40 14.01 10.27
N ASP A 172 12.00 12.83 10.33
CA ASP A 172 11.88 11.83 9.28
C ASP A 172 10.52 11.11 9.37
N PHE A 173 10.04 10.85 10.58
CA PHE A 173 8.69 10.34 10.78
C PHE A 173 7.62 11.32 10.27
N ASP A 174 7.74 12.63 10.54
CA ASP A 174 6.83 13.64 10.01
C ASP A 174 6.79 13.62 8.48
N ARG A 175 7.98 13.55 7.85
CA ARG A 175 8.10 13.46 6.39
C ARG A 175 7.48 12.18 5.83
N PHE A 176 7.80 11.04 6.41
CA PHE A 176 7.25 9.73 6.05
C PHE A 176 5.72 9.73 6.23
N PHE A 177 5.22 10.09 7.41
CA PHE A 177 3.81 9.97 7.74
C PHE A 177 2.91 10.83 6.84
N ARG A 178 3.36 12.01 6.43
CA ARG A 178 2.66 12.83 5.42
C ARG A 178 2.59 12.20 4.03
N ARG A 179 3.50 11.30 3.70
CA ARG A 179 3.60 10.64 2.40
C ARG A 179 3.16 9.18 2.42
N PHE A 180 2.77 8.70 3.58
CA PHE A 180 2.24 7.37 3.79
C PHE A 180 0.73 7.37 3.67
N GLU A 181 0.21 6.66 2.68
CA GLU A 181 -1.21 6.48 2.43
C GLU A 181 -1.63 5.06 2.81
N ILE A 182 -2.81 4.95 3.41
CA ILE A 182 -3.42 3.65 3.76
C ILE A 182 -4.78 3.59 3.10
N GLU A 183 -4.95 2.61 2.24
CA GLU A 183 -6.22 2.31 1.58
C GLU A 183 -6.81 1.04 2.18
N LEU A 184 -7.94 1.18 2.86
CA LEU A 184 -8.68 0.07 3.47
C LEU A 184 -9.91 -0.26 2.62
N ALA A 185 -10.41 -1.48 2.77
CA ALA A 185 -11.56 -1.99 2.05
C ALA A 185 -11.38 -1.95 0.52
N ALA A 186 -10.13 -2.03 0.05
CA ALA A 186 -9.85 -2.11 -1.37
C ALA A 186 -10.68 -3.23 -2.02
N PRO A 187 -11.32 -2.98 -3.15
CA PRO A 187 -12.24 -3.93 -3.77
C PRO A 187 -11.49 -5.21 -4.16
N LYS A 188 -12.11 -6.37 -3.94
CA LYS A 188 -11.54 -7.67 -4.35
C LYS A 188 -11.41 -7.81 -5.87
N LYS A 189 -12.18 -7.04 -6.60
CA LYS A 189 -12.09 -6.89 -8.05
C LYS A 189 -11.70 -5.43 -8.30
N ILE A 190 -10.68 -5.24 -9.08
CA ILE A 190 -10.35 -3.91 -9.57
C ILE A 190 -11.41 -3.58 -10.60
N GLU A 191 -12.38 -2.81 -10.17
CA GLU A 191 -13.29 -2.11 -11.06
C GLU A 191 -12.55 -0.86 -11.47
N LEU A 192 -12.04 -0.87 -12.68
CA LEU A 192 -11.50 0.33 -13.28
C LEU A 192 -12.68 1.29 -13.44
N ASN A 193 -12.70 2.34 -12.62
CA ASN A 193 -13.62 3.49 -12.78
C ASN A 193 -13.25 4.34 -14.01
N LEU A 194 -12.65 3.71 -15.00
CA LEU A 194 -12.48 4.26 -16.31
C LEU A 194 -13.70 3.85 -17.09
N ASP A 195 -14.28 4.78 -17.79
CA ASP A 195 -15.33 4.55 -18.80
C ASP A 195 -14.67 3.81 -19.98
N LEU A 196 -14.13 2.62 -19.66
CA LEU A 196 -13.40 1.78 -20.58
C LEU A 196 -14.40 0.90 -21.31
N ASP A 197 -14.35 0.97 -22.61
CA ASP A 197 -15.01 0.00 -23.46
C ASP A 197 -14.48 -1.43 -23.21
N SER A 198 -15.12 -2.44 -23.78
CA SER A 198 -14.73 -3.85 -23.63
C SER A 198 -13.30 -4.11 -24.08
N THR A 199 -12.83 -3.42 -25.11
CA THR A 199 -11.51 -3.55 -25.70
C THR A 199 -10.41 -3.11 -24.73
N ALA A 200 -10.60 -1.95 -24.08
CA ALA A 200 -9.65 -1.47 -23.10
C ALA A 200 -9.59 -2.37 -21.84
N ARG A 201 -10.71 -2.97 -21.44
CA ARG A 201 -10.74 -3.97 -20.35
C ARG A 201 -9.97 -5.22 -20.70
N GLU A 202 -10.10 -5.72 -21.93
CA GLU A 202 -9.34 -6.86 -22.42
C GLU A 202 -7.85 -6.56 -22.47
N GLN A 203 -7.45 -5.39 -22.95
CA GLN A 203 -6.06 -4.95 -22.99
C GLN A 203 -5.43 -4.89 -21.59
N ILE A 204 -6.16 -4.43 -20.58
CA ILE A 204 -5.68 -4.43 -19.19
C ILE A 204 -5.48 -5.85 -18.66
N VAL A 205 -6.37 -6.77 -18.99
CA VAL A 205 -6.22 -8.19 -18.59
C VAL A 205 -5.00 -8.82 -19.27
N GLU A 206 -4.78 -8.52 -20.54
CA GLU A 206 -3.59 -8.98 -21.28
C GLU A 206 -2.31 -8.35 -20.74
N PHE A 207 -2.34 -7.06 -20.43
CA PHE A 207 -1.21 -6.35 -19.82
C PHE A 207 -0.90 -6.89 -18.42
N ALA A 208 -1.93 -7.18 -17.60
CA ALA A 208 -1.74 -7.81 -16.29
C ALA A 208 -1.14 -9.22 -16.41
N ARG A 209 -1.51 -9.97 -17.45
CA ARG A 209 -0.91 -11.28 -17.74
C ARG A 209 0.56 -11.12 -18.13
N ALA A 210 0.87 -10.17 -19.01
CA ALA A 210 2.23 -9.87 -19.42
C ALA A 210 3.11 -9.42 -18.23
N ILE A 211 2.57 -8.61 -17.32
CA ILE A 211 3.23 -8.23 -16.05
C ILE A 211 3.53 -9.48 -15.22
N GLY A 212 2.57 -10.36 -14.99
CA GLY A 212 2.77 -11.60 -14.23
C GLY A 212 3.81 -12.52 -14.88
N ASP A 213 3.83 -12.61 -16.20
CA ASP A 213 4.82 -13.38 -16.95
C ASP A 213 6.23 -12.77 -16.85
N LEU A 214 6.33 -11.44 -16.83
CA LEU A 214 7.62 -10.73 -16.66
C LEU A 214 8.19 -10.93 -15.26
N VAL A 215 7.36 -10.83 -14.22
CA VAL A 215 7.78 -11.09 -12.82
C VAL A 215 8.18 -12.55 -12.62
N GLY A 216 7.54 -13.48 -13.33
CA GLY A 216 7.85 -14.91 -13.27
C GLY A 216 9.11 -15.33 -14.03
N ARG A 217 9.74 -14.42 -14.80
CA ARG A 217 11.01 -14.71 -15.49
C ARG A 217 12.19 -14.43 -14.57
N ASP A 218 13.05 -15.41 -14.45
CA ASP A 218 14.31 -15.31 -13.69
C ASP A 218 15.41 -14.64 -14.53
N ASP A 219 15.11 -13.47 -15.12
CA ASP A 219 16.07 -12.68 -15.91
C ASP A 219 16.70 -11.53 -15.11
N GLY A 220 16.39 -11.40 -13.84
CA GLY A 220 16.88 -10.36 -12.95
C GLY A 220 16.39 -8.94 -13.29
N LYS A 221 15.46 -8.80 -14.23
CA LYS A 221 14.98 -7.51 -14.70
C LYS A 221 13.67 -7.14 -14.03
N THR A 222 13.73 -6.25 -13.05
CA THR A 222 12.57 -5.80 -12.25
C THR A 222 12.09 -4.40 -12.59
N ARG A 223 12.84 -3.66 -13.43
CA ARG A 223 12.53 -2.25 -13.76
C ARG A 223 12.46 -2.02 -15.26
N TRP A 224 11.42 -1.32 -15.69
CA TRP A 224 11.21 -0.91 -17.09
C TRP A 224 10.93 0.59 -17.17
N THR A 225 11.56 1.23 -18.16
CA THR A 225 11.34 2.64 -18.51
C THR A 225 10.61 2.75 -19.84
N ARG A 226 9.90 3.84 -20.04
CA ARG A 226 9.24 4.17 -21.31
C ARG A 226 10.26 4.55 -22.37
#